data_0dd6be4fefb019e7258455590cdf7555
#
_entry.id   0dd6be4fefb019e7258455590cdf7555
#
_cell.length_a   1.000
_cell.length_b   1.000
_cell.length_c   1.000
_cell.angle_alpha   90.00
_cell.angle_beta   90.00
_cell.angle_gamma   90.00
#
_symmetry.space_group_name_H-M   'P 1'
#
loop_
_entity.id
_entity.type
_entity.pdbx_description
1 polymer ?
#
loop_
_entity_poly.entity_id
_entity_poly.type
_entity_poly.pdbx_seq_one_letter_code
_entity_poly.pdbx_strand_id
1 'polypeptide(L)'
;MSLFITCPVADVARATAFYTALGFTLNAEMSDHNVSCFAIAPEQYVMLGSREMYASVGGTEDLIGGPDTPSKVTVSFDLDSREAVDALVERAAAAGGRVGDTDDYPFMYQRQFDDLDGYHYSPFWMKPDADQSA
;
A
#
# COMPACT_ATOMS: atom_id res chain seq x y z
N MET A 1 2.29 -18.25 -8.55
CA MET A 1 2.98 -17.82 -7.32
C MET A 1 2.23 -16.66 -6.71
N SER A 2 1.94 -16.73 -5.43
CA SER A 2 1.32 -15.62 -4.71
C SER A 2 2.40 -14.82 -3.99
N LEU A 3 2.24 -13.49 -3.96
CA LEU A 3 3.13 -12.60 -3.23
C LEU A 3 2.41 -12.05 -2.02
N PHE A 4 3.05 -12.14 -0.86
CA PHE A 4 2.55 -11.56 0.39
C PHE A 4 3.58 -10.58 0.93
N ILE A 5 3.16 -9.34 1.16
CA ILE A 5 3.99 -8.32 1.78
C ILE A 5 3.45 -8.10 3.19
N THR A 6 4.24 -8.43 4.20
CA THR A 6 3.81 -8.31 5.59
C THR A 6 4.36 -7.04 6.21
N CYS A 7 3.45 -6.23 6.73
CA CYS A 7 3.75 -4.91 7.29
C CYS A 7 3.28 -4.86 8.74
N PRO A 8 4.19 -4.70 9.70
CA PRO A 8 3.77 -4.46 11.09
C PRO A 8 3.12 -3.09 11.22
N VAL A 9 1.99 -3.04 11.92
CA VAL A 9 1.22 -1.81 12.11
C VAL A 9 0.96 -1.58 13.60
N ALA A 10 0.75 -0.31 13.95
CA ALA A 10 0.49 0.07 15.35
C ALA A 10 -0.90 -0.39 15.82
N ASP A 11 -1.89 -0.36 14.94
CA ASP A 11 -3.28 -0.69 15.26
C ASP A 11 -3.91 -1.37 14.05
N VAL A 12 -4.14 -2.68 14.17
CA VAL A 12 -4.67 -3.49 13.07
C VAL A 12 -6.07 -3.03 12.64
N ALA A 13 -6.94 -2.67 13.57
CA ALA A 13 -8.29 -2.20 13.24
C ALA A 13 -8.25 -0.88 12.44
N ARG A 14 -7.39 0.03 12.85
CA ARG A 14 -7.20 1.32 12.17
C ARG A 14 -6.62 1.12 10.77
N ALA A 15 -5.60 0.28 10.64
CA ALA A 15 -5.01 -0.05 9.35
C ALA A 15 -6.03 -0.74 8.43
N THR A 16 -6.84 -1.64 8.98
CA THR A 16 -7.91 -2.31 8.23
C THR A 16 -8.89 -1.32 7.65
N ALA A 17 -9.31 -0.33 8.45
CA ALA A 17 -10.22 0.72 7.98
C ALA A 17 -9.59 1.53 6.85
N PHE A 18 -8.31 1.86 6.96
CA PHE A 18 -7.58 2.59 5.93
C PHE A 18 -7.56 1.82 4.60
N TYR A 19 -7.14 0.56 4.61
CA TYR A 19 -7.04 -0.24 3.39
C TYR A 19 -8.40 -0.55 2.78
N THR A 20 -9.42 -0.71 3.61
CA THR A 20 -10.81 -0.83 3.13
C THR A 20 -11.24 0.44 2.39
N ALA A 21 -10.89 1.62 2.94
CA ALA A 21 -11.19 2.90 2.31
C ALA A 21 -10.46 3.09 0.98
N LEU A 22 -9.27 2.48 0.82
CA LEU A 22 -8.55 2.49 -0.46
C LEU A 22 -9.28 1.68 -1.55
N GLY A 23 -10.19 0.79 -1.16
CA GLY A 23 -10.92 -0.06 -2.10
C GLY A 23 -10.30 -1.44 -2.30
N PHE A 24 -9.29 -1.81 -1.53
CA PHE A 24 -8.72 -3.16 -1.58
C PHE A 24 -9.66 -4.16 -0.90
N THR A 25 -9.54 -5.43 -1.29
CA THR A 25 -10.43 -6.48 -0.84
C THR A 25 -9.86 -7.26 0.33
N LEU A 26 -10.57 -7.25 1.46
CA LEU A 26 -10.19 -8.03 2.63
C LEU A 26 -10.41 -9.52 2.36
N ASN A 27 -9.39 -10.32 2.63
CA ASN A 27 -9.50 -11.78 2.66
C ASN A 27 -9.80 -12.21 4.09
N ALA A 28 -11.08 -12.44 4.39
CA ALA A 28 -11.52 -12.75 5.74
C ALA A 28 -10.96 -14.07 6.27
N GLU A 29 -10.74 -15.05 5.40
CA GLU A 29 -10.21 -16.37 5.80
C GLU A 29 -8.78 -16.28 6.32
N MET A 30 -8.01 -15.29 5.84
CA MET A 30 -6.63 -15.05 6.23
C MET A 30 -6.49 -13.87 7.20
N SER A 31 -7.59 -13.48 7.82
CA SER A 31 -7.61 -12.30 8.70
C SER A 31 -8.19 -12.67 10.05
N ASP A 32 -7.65 -12.04 11.10
CA ASP A 32 -8.17 -12.14 12.47
C ASP A 32 -7.88 -10.84 13.21
N HIS A 33 -7.93 -10.86 14.55
CA HIS A 33 -7.68 -9.65 15.33
C HIS A 33 -6.21 -9.20 15.32
N ASN A 34 -5.27 -10.07 14.91
CA ASN A 34 -3.84 -9.77 14.87
C ASN A 34 -3.34 -9.43 13.47
N VAL A 35 -4.09 -9.75 12.43
CA VAL A 35 -3.65 -9.53 11.07
C VAL A 35 -4.84 -9.35 10.13
N SER A 36 -4.71 -8.43 9.19
CA SER A 36 -5.65 -8.27 8.08
C SER A 36 -4.92 -8.49 6.77
N CYS A 37 -5.47 -9.36 5.93
CA CYS A 37 -4.93 -9.68 4.62
C CYS A 37 -5.76 -9.00 3.55
N PHE A 38 -5.15 -8.15 2.74
CA PHE A 38 -5.83 -7.45 1.64
C PHE A 38 -5.27 -7.87 0.29
N ALA A 39 -6.15 -8.22 -0.62
CA ALA A 39 -5.77 -8.43 -2.01
C ALA A 39 -5.65 -7.07 -2.70
N ILE A 40 -4.47 -6.75 -3.23
CA ILE A 40 -4.26 -5.54 -4.03
C ILE A 40 -4.34 -5.85 -5.52
N ALA A 41 -4.17 -7.12 -5.89
CA ALA A 41 -4.34 -7.65 -7.24
C ALA A 41 -4.50 -9.17 -7.10
N PRO A 42 -4.87 -9.90 -8.18
CA PRO A 42 -4.92 -11.35 -8.11
C PRO A 42 -3.58 -11.93 -7.64
N GLU A 43 -3.62 -12.77 -6.60
CA GLU A 43 -2.45 -13.43 -6.00
C GLU A 43 -1.40 -12.48 -5.43
N GLN A 44 -1.75 -11.22 -5.20
CA GLN A 44 -0.85 -10.24 -4.60
C GLN A 44 -1.53 -9.61 -3.38
N TYR A 45 -0.88 -9.77 -2.23
CA TYR A 45 -1.50 -9.46 -0.94
C TYR A 45 -0.60 -8.58 -0.09
N VAL A 46 -1.23 -7.72 0.70
CA VAL A 46 -0.58 -6.99 1.79
C VAL A 46 -1.18 -7.49 3.09
N MET A 47 -0.35 -7.90 4.03
CA MET A 47 -0.75 -8.34 5.35
C MET A 47 -0.37 -7.29 6.37
N LEU A 48 -1.37 -6.78 7.08
CA LEU A 48 -1.20 -5.75 8.09
C LEU A 48 -1.29 -6.43 9.44
N GLY A 49 -0.16 -6.70 10.06
CA GLY A 49 -0.08 -7.47 11.28
C GLY A 49 0.29 -6.62 12.50
N SER A 50 -0.14 -7.07 13.67
CA SER A 50 0.32 -6.48 14.92
C SER A 50 1.83 -6.68 15.04
N ARG A 51 2.48 -5.88 15.88
CA ARG A 51 3.91 -6.04 16.15
C ARG A 51 4.22 -7.43 16.70
N GLU A 52 3.34 -7.95 17.54
CA GLU A 52 3.45 -9.30 18.09
C GLU A 52 3.39 -10.37 17.00
N MET A 53 2.42 -10.26 16.09
CA MET A 53 2.30 -11.18 14.95
C MET A 53 3.55 -11.13 14.07
N TYR A 54 4.04 -9.93 13.78
CA TYR A 54 5.23 -9.75 12.96
C TYR A 54 6.46 -10.40 13.59
N ALA A 55 6.64 -10.25 14.89
CA ALA A 55 7.73 -10.89 15.62
C ALA A 55 7.64 -12.41 15.55
N SER A 56 6.42 -12.96 15.57
CA SER A 56 6.20 -14.42 15.54
C SER A 56 6.57 -15.06 14.20
N VAL A 57 6.62 -14.28 13.12
CA VAL A 57 6.97 -14.79 11.77
C VAL A 57 8.39 -14.39 11.34
N GLY A 58 9.24 -14.11 12.29
CA GLY A 58 10.66 -13.85 12.02
C GLY A 58 11.05 -12.37 11.98
N GLY A 59 10.13 -11.47 12.24
CA GLY A 59 10.42 -10.06 12.38
C GLY A 59 11.11 -9.74 13.70
N THR A 60 11.59 -8.52 13.84
CA THR A 60 12.22 -8.06 15.07
C THR A 60 11.47 -6.83 15.55
N GLU A 61 10.70 -6.99 16.62
CA GLU A 61 9.82 -5.94 17.13
C GLU A 61 10.56 -4.63 17.43
N ASP A 62 11.75 -4.73 17.97
CA ASP A 62 12.56 -3.55 18.36
C ASP A 62 13.02 -2.71 17.18
N LEU A 63 13.00 -3.27 15.96
CA LEU A 63 13.44 -2.58 14.75
C LEU A 63 12.27 -2.02 13.93
N ILE A 64 11.05 -2.16 14.41
CA ILE A 64 9.87 -1.64 13.73
C ILE A 64 9.82 -0.13 13.95
N GLY A 65 9.81 0.62 12.83
CA GLY A 65 9.66 2.06 12.88
C GLY A 65 8.22 2.49 13.13
N GLY A 66 7.98 3.78 13.06
CA GLY A 66 6.66 4.37 13.17
C GLY A 66 6.32 5.18 11.92
N PRO A 67 5.21 5.97 11.98
CA PRO A 67 4.75 6.74 10.83
C PRO A 67 5.76 7.73 10.27
N ASP A 68 6.68 8.20 11.10
CA ASP A 68 7.70 9.16 10.68
C ASP A 68 9.02 8.52 10.25
N THR A 69 9.09 7.19 10.30
CA THR A 69 10.26 6.44 9.83
C THR A 69 10.09 6.18 8.34
N PRO A 70 11.03 6.64 7.50
CA PRO A 70 10.91 6.37 6.06
C PRO A 70 10.84 4.88 5.75
N SER A 71 9.93 4.51 4.86
CA SER A 71 9.82 3.15 4.38
C SER A 71 11.06 2.78 3.56
N LYS A 72 11.60 1.60 3.78
CA LYS A 72 12.71 1.08 2.99
C LYS A 72 12.25 0.44 1.69
N VAL A 73 10.94 0.26 1.54
CA VAL A 73 10.33 -0.39 0.38
C VAL A 73 9.25 0.51 -0.16
N THR A 74 9.20 0.64 -1.49
CA THR A 74 8.09 1.29 -2.18
C THR A 74 7.28 0.20 -2.88
N VAL A 75 5.99 0.19 -2.65
CA VAL A 75 5.08 -0.72 -3.34
C VAL A 75 4.48 0.03 -4.52
N SER A 76 4.83 -0.38 -5.74
CA SER A 76 4.36 0.25 -6.97
C SER A 76 3.50 -0.74 -7.73
N PHE A 77 2.39 -0.27 -8.25
CA PHE A 77 1.52 -1.09 -9.09
C PHE A 77 0.82 -0.20 -10.11
N ASP A 78 0.53 -0.80 -11.26
CA ASP A 78 -0.12 -0.09 -12.35
C ASP A 78 -1.64 -0.14 -12.23
N LEU A 79 -2.26 0.92 -12.69
CA LEU A 79 -3.70 1.07 -12.81
C LEU A 79 -4.06 1.43 -14.23
N ASP A 80 -5.34 1.31 -14.58
CA ASP A 80 -5.79 1.38 -15.98
C ASP A 80 -5.90 2.80 -16.53
N SER A 81 -5.84 3.82 -15.67
CA SER A 81 -6.03 5.20 -16.10
C SER A 81 -5.44 6.19 -15.10
N ARG A 82 -5.23 7.42 -15.57
CA ARG A 82 -4.87 8.55 -14.70
C ARG A 82 -5.92 8.75 -13.61
N GLU A 83 -7.18 8.67 -13.98
CA GLU A 83 -8.30 8.86 -13.05
C GLU A 83 -8.30 7.82 -11.94
N ALA A 84 -7.94 6.57 -12.26
CA ALA A 84 -7.84 5.51 -11.26
C ALA A 84 -6.70 5.78 -10.27
N VAL A 85 -5.56 6.28 -10.75
CA VAL A 85 -4.45 6.69 -9.87
C VAL A 85 -4.88 7.81 -8.94
N ASP A 86 -5.49 8.85 -9.49
CA ASP A 86 -5.95 9.99 -8.69
C ASP A 86 -7.00 9.57 -7.68
N ALA A 87 -7.95 8.73 -8.07
CA ALA A 87 -9.01 8.27 -7.16
C ALA A 87 -8.44 7.49 -5.97
N LEU A 88 -7.46 6.63 -6.22
CA LEU A 88 -6.82 5.88 -5.14
C LEU A 88 -6.11 6.82 -4.16
N VAL A 89 -5.33 7.77 -4.67
CA VAL A 89 -4.60 8.72 -3.83
C VAL A 89 -5.55 9.64 -3.05
N GLU A 90 -6.65 10.05 -3.67
CA GLU A 90 -7.68 10.85 -2.99
C GLU A 90 -8.33 10.07 -1.85
N ARG A 91 -8.60 8.78 -2.06
CA ARG A 91 -9.13 7.92 -0.99
C ARG A 91 -8.12 7.77 0.14
N ALA A 92 -6.84 7.62 -0.19
CA ALA A 92 -5.78 7.55 0.81
C ALA A 92 -5.71 8.84 1.63
N ALA A 93 -5.76 9.99 0.98
CA ALA A 93 -5.75 11.29 1.66
C ALA A 93 -6.96 11.44 2.58
N ALA A 94 -8.15 11.09 2.10
CA ALA A 94 -9.38 11.18 2.89
C ALA A 94 -9.36 10.25 4.11
N ALA A 95 -8.66 9.14 4.02
CA ALA A 95 -8.53 8.17 5.13
C ALA A 95 -7.38 8.51 6.09
N GLY A 96 -6.65 9.61 5.86
CA GLY A 96 -5.58 10.07 6.75
C GLY A 96 -4.17 9.77 6.28
N GLY A 97 -4.00 9.22 5.09
CA GLY A 97 -2.68 8.98 4.50
C GLY A 97 -1.98 10.28 4.13
N ARG A 98 -0.67 10.20 3.97
CA ARG A 98 0.16 11.34 3.59
C ARG A 98 0.41 11.31 2.09
N VAL A 99 -0.05 12.34 1.38
CA VAL A 99 0.15 12.44 -0.08
C VAL A 99 1.54 13.01 -0.35
N GLY A 100 2.26 12.34 -1.24
CA GLY A 100 3.59 12.77 -1.69
C GLY A 100 3.56 13.43 -3.07
N ASP A 101 4.66 13.29 -3.79
CA ASP A 101 4.85 13.93 -5.07
C ASP A 101 3.97 13.35 -6.17
N THR A 102 3.72 14.15 -7.20
CA THR A 102 3.11 13.74 -8.45
C THR A 102 4.17 13.82 -9.54
N ASP A 103 4.34 12.73 -10.27
CA ASP A 103 5.30 12.65 -11.36
C ASP A 103 4.56 12.42 -12.69
N ASP A 104 4.52 13.42 -13.53
CA ASP A 104 3.85 13.33 -14.83
C ASP A 104 4.90 13.34 -15.94
N TYR A 105 5.33 12.13 -16.31
CA TYR A 105 6.29 11.94 -17.39
C TYR A 105 5.58 11.74 -18.74
N PRO A 106 6.27 11.92 -19.87
CA PRO A 106 5.66 11.64 -21.17
C PRO A 106 5.14 10.22 -21.32
N PHE A 107 5.74 9.24 -20.62
CA PHE A 107 5.40 7.82 -20.74
C PHE A 107 4.59 7.28 -19.57
N MET A 108 4.55 7.98 -18.46
CA MET A 108 3.95 7.44 -17.22
C MET A 108 3.46 8.55 -16.31
N TYR A 109 2.31 8.34 -15.70
CA TYR A 109 1.78 9.19 -14.64
C TYR A 109 1.84 8.42 -13.32
N GLN A 110 2.50 8.97 -12.32
CA GLN A 110 2.69 8.33 -11.02
C GLN A 110 2.35 9.30 -9.90
N ARG A 111 1.70 8.78 -8.87
CA ARG A 111 1.48 9.51 -7.64
C ARG A 111 1.98 8.71 -6.45
N GLN A 112 2.12 9.36 -5.31
CA GLN A 112 2.70 8.75 -4.14
C GLN A 112 1.88 9.06 -2.91
N PHE A 113 1.79 8.06 -2.01
CA PHE A 113 1.21 8.30 -0.68
C PHE A 113 1.84 7.33 0.32
N ASP A 114 1.80 7.73 1.60
CA ASP A 114 2.13 6.85 2.70
C ASP A 114 0.85 6.46 3.42
N ASP A 115 0.80 5.22 3.90
CA ASP A 115 -0.30 4.80 4.74
C ASP A 115 -0.14 5.35 6.17
N LEU A 116 -1.00 4.94 7.10
CA LEU A 116 -1.01 5.47 8.46
C LEU A 116 0.24 5.07 9.26
N ASP A 117 0.93 4.03 8.83
CA ASP A 117 2.14 3.51 9.48
C ASP A 117 3.42 3.90 8.76
N GLY A 118 3.32 4.68 7.70
CA GLY A 118 4.47 5.20 6.97
C GLY A 118 4.94 4.31 5.81
N TYR A 119 4.19 3.29 5.44
CA TYR A 119 4.53 2.46 4.27
C TYR A 119 4.23 3.22 2.99
N HIS A 120 5.18 3.18 2.07
CA HIS A 120 5.19 4.02 0.88
C HIS A 120 4.63 3.29 -0.34
N TYR A 121 3.68 3.94 -1.03
CA TYR A 121 3.01 3.42 -2.21
C TYR A 121 3.18 4.38 -3.39
N SER A 122 3.39 3.81 -4.58
CA SER A 122 3.54 4.57 -5.82
C SER A 122 2.66 3.95 -6.91
N PRO A 123 1.35 4.20 -6.88
CA PRO A 123 0.48 3.78 -7.97
C PRO A 123 0.80 4.59 -9.23
N PHE A 124 0.75 3.93 -10.40
CA PHE A 124 1.07 4.59 -11.65
C PHE A 124 0.19 4.08 -12.79
N TRP A 125 0.20 4.86 -13.88
CA TRP A 125 -0.48 4.54 -15.12
C TRP A 125 0.51 4.73 -16.26
N MET A 126 0.71 3.69 -17.07
CA MET A 126 1.51 3.78 -18.28
C MET A 126 0.67 4.37 -19.40
N LYS A 127 1.09 5.51 -19.95
CA LYS A 127 0.35 6.20 -21.00
C LYS A 127 0.37 5.35 -22.28
N PRO A 128 -0.80 5.04 -22.86
CA PRO A 128 -0.86 4.10 -23.99
C PRO A 128 -0.16 4.59 -25.24
N ASP A 129 -0.07 5.92 -25.42
CA ASP A 129 0.58 6.52 -26.58
C ASP A 129 2.01 6.95 -26.28
N ALA A 130 2.59 6.46 -25.17
CA ALA A 130 3.94 6.77 -24.80
C ALA A 130 4.91 6.28 -25.89
N ASP A 131 5.85 7.14 -26.28
CA ASP A 131 6.89 6.75 -27.23
C ASP A 131 7.88 5.83 -26.53
N GLN A 132 7.75 4.54 -26.80
CA GLN A 132 8.57 3.52 -26.17
C GLN A 132 10.00 3.54 -26.66
N SER A 133 10.27 4.25 -27.74
CA SER A 133 11.62 4.37 -28.31
C SER A 133 12.38 5.56 -27.76
N ALA A 134 11.72 6.45 -27.07
CA ALA A 134 12.35 7.66 -26.54
C ALA A 134 13.05 7.42 -25.22
#